data_7a1dfe6d4625e3f576c8cfc1c70c26d2
#
_entry.id   7a1dfe6d4625e3f576c8cfc1c70c26d2
#
_cell.length_a   1.000
_cell.length_b   1.000
_cell.length_c   1.000
_cell.angle_alpha   90.00
_cell.angle_beta   90.00
_cell.angle_gamma   90.00
#
_symmetry.space_group_name_H-M   'P 1'
#
loop_
_entity.id
_entity.type
_entity.pdbx_description
1 polymer ?
#
loop_
_entity_poly.entity_id
_entity_poly.type
_entity_poly.pdbx_seq_one_letter_code
_entity_poly.pdbx_strand_id
1 'polypeptide(L)'
;MISVKNLTKYYGDFQALKGISFEIKSGEIVGILGPNGAGKSTTLRILTCYFNPTSGDAIIDGKSILEEENNVKKIIGYLPESAPLYNDMCVFDYLVYMADIQELERSKLNKRLHYVVNVCGLKEVISKPIGELSKGYKQRVGLAGAIIHDPKILILDEPTNGLDPNQIVEIRELIKELGKEKTVLVSTHILSEVEATCSRAIIINKGNIIADDTPENLSLNFGNNDKSSSIKISIKTNDNIESVKEKLLSVSDIYKVEIEDNFNNIKELT
;
A
#
# COMPACT_ATOMS: atom_id res chain seq x y z
N MET A 1 -14.04 -9.72 6.55
CA MET A 1 -13.49 -9.28 7.86
C MET A 1 -12.18 -10.00 8.14
N ILE A 2 -11.16 -9.28 8.61
CA ILE A 2 -9.87 -9.86 9.04
C ILE A 2 -9.71 -9.55 10.53
N SER A 3 -9.40 -10.55 11.35
CA SER A 3 -9.10 -10.38 12.78
C SER A 3 -7.78 -11.06 13.10
N VAL A 4 -6.80 -10.28 13.51
CA VAL A 4 -5.44 -10.71 13.86
C VAL A 4 -5.30 -10.70 15.37
N LYS A 5 -4.81 -11.80 15.96
CA LYS A 5 -4.72 -11.98 17.42
C LYS A 5 -3.32 -12.41 17.82
N ASN A 6 -2.61 -11.52 18.53
CA ASN A 6 -1.28 -11.77 19.13
C ASN A 6 -0.28 -12.40 18.14
N LEU A 7 -0.27 -11.91 16.88
CA LEU A 7 0.52 -12.48 15.82
C LEU A 7 2.01 -12.21 16.05
N THR A 8 2.79 -13.28 16.19
CA THR A 8 4.24 -13.22 16.46
C THR A 8 4.98 -13.96 15.37
N LYS A 9 6.12 -13.41 14.93
CA LYS A 9 7.02 -14.08 13.97
C LYS A 9 8.48 -13.89 14.32
N TYR A 10 9.18 -15.00 14.40
CA TYR A 10 10.63 -15.06 14.51
C TYR A 10 11.27 -15.58 13.22
N TYR A 11 12.42 -15.05 12.87
CA TYR A 11 13.34 -15.55 11.85
C TYR A 11 14.69 -15.79 12.54
N GLY A 12 14.95 -17.03 12.96
CA GLY A 12 16.04 -17.31 13.89
C GLY A 12 15.85 -16.52 15.18
N ASP A 13 16.85 -15.74 15.57
CA ASP A 13 16.80 -14.89 16.79
C ASP A 13 16.10 -13.53 16.55
N PHE A 14 15.82 -13.17 15.29
CA PHE A 14 15.19 -11.91 14.97
C PHE A 14 13.67 -11.99 15.07
N GLN A 15 13.09 -11.21 15.99
CA GLN A 15 11.65 -11.09 16.15
C GLN A 15 11.08 -10.00 15.24
N ALA A 16 10.48 -10.40 14.13
CA ALA A 16 9.89 -9.52 13.14
C ALA A 16 8.51 -8.98 13.54
N LEU A 17 7.71 -9.78 14.28
CA LEU A 17 6.41 -9.37 14.82
C LEU A 17 6.34 -9.73 16.30
N LYS A 18 5.83 -8.80 17.12
CA LYS A 18 5.88 -8.86 18.58
C LYS A 18 4.50 -8.96 19.23
N GLY A 19 3.62 -9.82 18.68
CA GLY A 19 2.27 -10.03 19.22
C GLY A 19 1.30 -8.95 18.75
N ILE A 20 1.31 -8.60 17.46
CA ILE A 20 0.39 -7.60 16.92
C ILE A 20 -1.05 -8.12 16.87
N SER A 21 -2.01 -7.25 17.16
CA SER A 21 -3.43 -7.54 17.10
C SER A 21 -4.18 -6.36 16.48
N PHE A 22 -5.05 -6.64 15.51
CA PHE A 22 -5.89 -5.63 14.85
C PHE A 22 -7.08 -6.31 14.14
N GLU A 23 -8.07 -5.50 13.77
CA GLU A 23 -9.23 -5.96 13.02
C GLU A 23 -9.47 -5.07 11.80
N ILE A 24 -9.94 -5.66 10.69
CA ILE A 24 -10.36 -4.95 9.49
C ILE A 24 -11.79 -5.38 9.17
N LYS A 25 -12.68 -4.41 9.04
CA LYS A 25 -14.09 -4.67 8.69
C LYS A 25 -14.23 -4.93 7.20
N SER A 26 -15.32 -5.61 6.81
CA SER A 26 -15.61 -5.81 5.40
C SER A 26 -15.86 -4.48 4.69
N GLY A 27 -15.27 -4.32 3.49
CA GLY A 27 -15.40 -3.11 2.67
C GLY A 27 -14.47 -1.95 3.08
N GLU A 28 -13.59 -2.12 4.09
CA GLU A 28 -12.57 -1.12 4.40
C GLU A 28 -11.39 -1.20 3.43
N ILE A 29 -10.80 -0.04 3.10
CA ILE A 29 -9.47 0.08 2.51
C ILE A 29 -8.53 0.54 3.62
N VAL A 30 -7.66 -0.37 4.09
CA VAL A 30 -6.76 -0.12 5.22
C VAL A 30 -5.32 -0.12 4.75
N GLY A 31 -4.56 0.90 5.16
CA GLY A 31 -3.12 0.99 4.92
C GLY A 31 -2.32 0.41 6.10
N ILE A 32 -1.32 -0.46 5.81
CA ILE A 32 -0.26 -0.78 6.76
C ILE A 32 0.94 0.09 6.44
N LEU A 33 1.21 1.07 7.29
CA LEU A 33 2.28 2.06 7.13
C LEU A 33 3.46 1.72 8.04
N GLY A 34 4.67 1.99 7.59
CA GLY A 34 5.88 1.85 8.41
C GLY A 34 7.15 1.79 7.59
N PRO A 35 8.32 2.01 8.21
CA PRO A 35 9.60 1.96 7.52
C PRO A 35 9.93 0.54 7.02
N ASN A 36 10.97 0.42 6.19
CA ASN A 36 11.48 -0.87 5.77
C ASN A 36 11.95 -1.68 6.99
N GLY A 37 11.63 -2.98 7.01
CA GLY A 37 11.91 -3.85 8.14
C GLY A 37 10.96 -3.70 9.34
N ALA A 38 9.91 -2.89 9.27
CA ALA A 38 8.95 -2.71 10.36
C ALA A 38 8.09 -3.95 10.66
N GLY A 39 7.94 -4.88 9.68
CA GLY A 39 7.10 -6.08 9.80
C GLY A 39 5.90 -6.09 8.82
N LYS A 40 5.74 -5.08 7.96
CA LYS A 40 4.61 -4.97 7.00
C LYS A 40 4.47 -6.22 6.12
N SER A 41 5.45 -6.49 5.27
CA SER A 41 5.42 -7.65 4.35
C SER A 41 5.37 -8.97 5.09
N THR A 42 5.97 -9.08 6.29
CA THR A 42 5.84 -10.27 7.15
C THR A 42 4.39 -10.49 7.55
N THR A 43 3.69 -9.42 7.98
CA THR A 43 2.26 -9.48 8.32
C THR A 43 1.45 -9.93 7.11
N LEU A 44 1.62 -9.29 5.94
CA LEU A 44 0.87 -9.64 4.73
C LEU A 44 1.12 -11.09 4.29
N ARG A 45 2.37 -11.57 4.32
CA ARG A 45 2.72 -12.94 3.96
C ARG A 45 2.12 -13.98 4.91
N ILE A 46 1.96 -13.65 6.19
CA ILE A 46 1.25 -14.52 7.13
C ILE A 46 -0.25 -14.55 6.82
N LEU A 47 -0.87 -13.38 6.61
CA LEU A 47 -2.30 -13.30 6.27
C LEU A 47 -2.65 -14.01 4.95
N THR A 48 -1.71 -14.07 4.01
CA THR A 48 -1.88 -14.80 2.74
C THR A 48 -1.50 -16.28 2.82
N CYS A 49 -1.24 -16.80 4.02
CA CYS A 49 -0.80 -18.18 4.28
C CYS A 49 0.49 -18.55 3.50
N TYR A 50 1.38 -17.56 3.23
CA TYR A 50 2.69 -17.81 2.63
C TYR A 50 3.70 -18.27 3.69
N PHE A 51 3.56 -17.75 4.92
CA PHE A 51 4.33 -18.18 6.09
C PHE A 51 3.39 -18.44 7.26
N ASN A 52 3.68 -19.46 8.05
CA ASN A 52 3.05 -19.65 9.35
C ASN A 52 3.60 -18.64 10.37
N PRO A 53 2.77 -18.09 11.25
CA PRO A 53 3.24 -17.34 12.40
C PRO A 53 4.02 -18.26 13.36
N THR A 54 4.85 -17.70 14.24
CA THR A 54 5.48 -18.45 15.34
C THR A 54 4.47 -18.70 16.47
N SER A 55 3.57 -17.71 16.70
CA SER A 55 2.42 -17.84 17.60
C SER A 55 1.33 -16.83 17.23
N GLY A 56 0.15 -17.00 17.79
CA GLY A 56 -1.03 -16.22 17.42
C GLY A 56 -1.71 -16.78 16.18
N ASP A 57 -2.83 -16.19 15.79
CA ASP A 57 -3.61 -16.59 14.62
C ASP A 57 -4.26 -15.37 13.94
N ALA A 58 -4.72 -15.58 12.72
CA ALA A 58 -5.57 -14.62 12.02
C ALA A 58 -6.81 -15.34 11.46
N ILE A 59 -7.96 -14.73 11.68
CA ILE A 59 -9.24 -15.20 11.18
C ILE A 59 -9.67 -14.33 10.01
N ILE A 60 -9.84 -14.93 8.84
CA ILE A 60 -10.17 -14.26 7.59
C ILE A 60 -11.51 -14.78 7.08
N ASP A 61 -12.52 -13.91 7.06
CA ASP A 61 -13.91 -14.25 6.72
C ASP A 61 -14.42 -15.48 7.51
N GLY A 62 -14.08 -15.53 8.80
CA GLY A 62 -14.46 -16.62 9.72
C GLY A 62 -13.57 -17.87 9.67
N LYS A 63 -12.49 -17.88 8.85
CA LYS A 63 -11.58 -19.02 8.66
C LYS A 63 -10.21 -18.73 9.25
N SER A 64 -9.67 -19.67 10.03
CA SER A 64 -8.29 -19.58 10.56
C SER A 64 -7.27 -19.82 9.45
N ILE A 65 -6.22 -18.99 9.42
CA ILE A 65 -5.09 -19.17 8.50
C ILE A 65 -4.29 -20.45 8.81
N LEU A 66 -4.41 -21.01 10.03
CA LEU A 66 -3.69 -22.21 10.44
C LEU A 66 -4.47 -23.48 10.15
N GLU A 67 -5.80 -23.43 10.31
CA GLU A 67 -6.67 -24.61 10.21
C GLU A 67 -7.31 -24.75 8.81
N GLU A 68 -7.59 -23.63 8.14
CA GLU A 68 -8.31 -23.59 6.88
C GLU A 68 -7.54 -22.86 5.76
N GLU A 69 -6.23 -23.03 5.69
CA GLU A 69 -5.31 -22.36 4.78
C GLU A 69 -5.84 -22.31 3.32
N ASN A 70 -6.26 -23.46 2.78
CA ASN A 70 -6.75 -23.55 1.40
C ASN A 70 -8.04 -22.74 1.17
N ASN A 71 -8.93 -22.73 2.17
CA ASN A 71 -10.16 -21.94 2.10
C ASN A 71 -9.90 -20.45 2.19
N VAL A 72 -8.89 -20.06 2.99
CA VAL A 72 -8.42 -18.66 3.08
C VAL A 72 -7.81 -18.21 1.77
N LYS A 73 -6.94 -19.01 1.15
CA LYS A 73 -6.30 -18.68 -0.14
C LYS A 73 -7.32 -18.45 -1.27
N LYS A 74 -8.44 -19.17 -1.28
CA LYS A 74 -9.50 -19.01 -2.30
C LYS A 74 -10.26 -17.68 -2.22
N ILE A 75 -10.24 -17.02 -1.06
CA ILE A 75 -10.98 -15.76 -0.85
C ILE A 75 -10.06 -14.53 -0.82
N ILE A 76 -8.75 -14.73 -0.97
CA ILE A 76 -7.74 -13.66 -0.99
C ILE A 76 -7.13 -13.54 -2.39
N GLY A 77 -7.03 -12.31 -2.88
CA GLY A 77 -6.14 -11.92 -3.96
C GLY A 77 -4.88 -11.30 -3.37
N TYR A 78 -3.70 -11.76 -3.77
CA TYR A 78 -2.44 -11.25 -3.26
C TYR A 78 -1.54 -10.74 -4.38
N LEU A 79 -1.09 -9.49 -4.24
CA LEU A 79 -0.05 -8.90 -5.08
C LEU A 79 1.17 -8.64 -4.20
N PRO A 80 2.25 -9.41 -4.31
CA PRO A 80 3.50 -9.14 -3.62
C PRO A 80 4.21 -7.94 -4.26
N GLU A 81 5.12 -7.30 -3.52
CA GLU A 81 5.94 -6.16 -3.97
C GLU A 81 6.61 -6.41 -5.33
N SER A 82 7.14 -7.61 -5.54
CA SER A 82 7.64 -8.10 -6.83
C SER A 82 6.71 -9.19 -7.33
N ALA A 83 5.79 -8.83 -8.22
CA ALA A 83 4.88 -9.80 -8.81
C ALA A 83 5.67 -10.89 -9.56
N PRO A 84 5.45 -12.19 -9.27
CA PRO A 84 6.13 -13.30 -9.93
C PRO A 84 5.52 -13.55 -11.32
N LEU A 85 5.85 -12.69 -12.27
CA LEU A 85 5.32 -12.76 -13.62
C LEU A 85 6.21 -13.65 -14.50
N TYR A 86 5.58 -14.39 -15.42
CA TYR A 86 6.26 -15.19 -16.43
C TYR A 86 6.54 -14.33 -17.66
N ASN A 87 7.76 -13.84 -17.81
CA ASN A 87 8.12 -12.86 -18.84
C ASN A 87 7.88 -13.35 -20.29
N ASP A 88 7.99 -14.65 -20.52
CA ASP A 88 7.83 -15.27 -21.84
C ASP A 88 6.36 -15.55 -22.20
N MET A 89 5.44 -15.41 -21.23
CA MET A 89 4.01 -15.59 -21.49
C MET A 89 3.38 -14.30 -22.02
N CYS A 90 2.38 -14.43 -22.92
CA CYS A 90 1.48 -13.33 -23.22
C CYS A 90 0.61 -13.01 -22.00
N VAL A 91 0.16 -11.76 -21.91
CA VAL A 91 -0.74 -11.33 -20.81
C VAL A 91 -1.99 -12.19 -20.74
N PHE A 92 -2.61 -12.49 -21.91
CA PHE A 92 -3.78 -13.37 -21.97
C PHE A 92 -3.51 -14.75 -21.38
N ASP A 93 -2.44 -15.41 -21.81
CA ASP A 93 -2.09 -16.76 -21.36
C ASP A 93 -1.78 -16.79 -19.87
N TYR A 94 -1.10 -15.76 -19.36
CA TYR A 94 -0.86 -15.60 -17.93
C TYR A 94 -2.16 -15.49 -17.13
N LEU A 95 -3.13 -14.68 -17.61
CA LEU A 95 -4.41 -14.53 -16.91
C LEU A 95 -5.25 -15.82 -16.92
N VAL A 96 -5.22 -16.56 -18.03
CA VAL A 96 -5.85 -17.90 -18.11
C VAL A 96 -5.16 -18.86 -17.15
N TYR A 97 -3.85 -18.88 -17.13
CA TYR A 97 -3.06 -19.71 -16.22
C TYR A 97 -3.37 -19.39 -14.74
N MET A 98 -3.45 -18.09 -14.39
CA MET A 98 -3.83 -17.69 -13.03
C MET A 98 -5.26 -18.12 -12.68
N ALA A 99 -6.17 -18.05 -13.62
CA ALA A 99 -7.54 -18.54 -13.43
C ALA A 99 -7.60 -20.06 -13.19
N ASP A 100 -6.80 -20.83 -13.92
CA ASP A 100 -6.71 -22.28 -13.74
C ASP A 100 -6.08 -22.65 -12.38
N ILE A 101 -5.01 -21.95 -11.94
CA ILE A 101 -4.41 -22.15 -10.61
C ILE A 101 -5.43 -21.89 -9.49
N GLN A 102 -6.27 -20.86 -9.66
CA GLN A 102 -7.30 -20.49 -8.69
C GLN A 102 -8.58 -21.32 -8.83
N GLU A 103 -8.54 -22.39 -9.61
CA GLU A 103 -9.68 -23.29 -9.85
C GLU A 103 -10.95 -22.56 -10.30
N LEU A 104 -10.81 -21.48 -11.09
CA LEU A 104 -11.96 -20.74 -11.59
C LEU A 104 -12.77 -21.60 -12.56
N GLU A 105 -14.08 -21.68 -12.32
CA GLU A 105 -14.97 -22.42 -13.23
C GLU A 105 -14.88 -21.90 -14.67
N ARG A 106 -14.72 -22.80 -15.62
CA ARG A 106 -14.61 -22.46 -17.06
C ARG A 106 -15.79 -21.64 -17.59
N SER A 107 -16.98 -21.86 -17.05
CA SER A 107 -18.18 -21.07 -17.36
C SER A 107 -18.03 -19.57 -17.02
N LYS A 108 -17.20 -19.23 -16.04
CA LYS A 108 -16.97 -17.86 -15.57
C LYS A 108 -15.74 -17.21 -16.20
N LEU A 109 -14.85 -18.01 -16.81
CA LEU A 109 -13.54 -17.54 -17.29
C LEU A 109 -13.64 -16.33 -18.23
N ASN A 110 -14.45 -16.41 -19.28
CA ASN A 110 -14.58 -15.32 -20.26
C ASN A 110 -15.08 -14.03 -19.60
N LYS A 111 -16.07 -14.13 -18.71
CA LYS A 111 -16.61 -12.98 -17.99
C LYS A 111 -15.54 -12.34 -17.11
N ARG A 112 -14.75 -13.16 -16.40
CA ARG A 112 -13.69 -12.67 -15.52
C ARG A 112 -12.52 -12.07 -16.29
N LEU A 113 -12.10 -12.68 -17.38
CA LEU A 113 -11.08 -12.13 -18.29
C LEU A 113 -11.50 -10.76 -18.81
N HIS A 114 -12.72 -10.62 -19.34
CA HIS A 114 -13.24 -9.32 -19.78
C HIS A 114 -13.22 -8.27 -18.65
N TYR A 115 -13.65 -8.65 -17.46
CA TYR A 115 -13.66 -7.76 -16.31
C TYR A 115 -12.24 -7.27 -15.94
N VAL A 116 -11.30 -8.19 -15.71
CA VAL A 116 -9.95 -7.83 -15.26
C VAL A 116 -9.16 -7.06 -16.32
N VAL A 117 -9.32 -7.42 -17.61
CA VAL A 117 -8.70 -6.70 -18.72
C VAL A 117 -9.21 -5.26 -18.81
N ASN A 118 -10.50 -5.05 -18.60
CA ASN A 118 -11.10 -3.71 -18.63
C ASN A 118 -10.68 -2.90 -17.39
N VAL A 119 -10.86 -3.44 -16.20
CA VAL A 119 -10.64 -2.71 -14.95
C VAL A 119 -9.16 -2.39 -14.73
N CYS A 120 -8.25 -3.30 -15.14
CA CYS A 120 -6.80 -3.07 -15.07
C CYS A 120 -6.23 -2.34 -16.29
N GLY A 121 -7.05 -2.00 -17.31
CA GLY A 121 -6.58 -1.26 -18.49
C GLY A 121 -5.59 -2.02 -19.35
N LEU A 122 -5.81 -3.33 -19.59
CA LEU A 122 -4.85 -4.21 -20.28
C LEU A 122 -5.18 -4.49 -21.76
N LYS A 123 -6.21 -3.85 -22.33
CA LYS A 123 -6.68 -4.13 -23.70
C LYS A 123 -5.58 -4.05 -24.76
N GLU A 124 -4.74 -3.01 -24.69
CA GLU A 124 -3.72 -2.75 -25.73
C GLU A 124 -2.51 -3.68 -25.62
N VAL A 125 -2.37 -4.37 -24.48
CA VAL A 125 -1.21 -5.22 -24.20
C VAL A 125 -1.57 -6.70 -24.02
N ILE A 126 -2.83 -7.07 -24.18
CA ILE A 126 -3.35 -8.42 -23.89
C ILE A 126 -2.63 -9.53 -24.65
N SER A 127 -2.18 -9.26 -25.89
CA SER A 127 -1.45 -10.20 -26.74
C SER A 127 0.08 -10.03 -26.68
N LYS A 128 0.60 -9.10 -25.89
CA LYS A 128 2.04 -8.84 -25.78
C LYS A 128 2.68 -9.77 -24.76
N PRO A 129 3.95 -10.17 -24.96
CA PRO A 129 4.76 -10.82 -23.94
C PRO A 129 4.91 -9.89 -22.72
N ILE A 130 4.77 -10.47 -21.52
CA ILE A 130 4.89 -9.71 -20.26
C ILE A 130 6.29 -9.07 -20.12
N GLY A 131 7.33 -9.75 -20.63
CA GLY A 131 8.70 -9.24 -20.61
C GLY A 131 8.87 -7.86 -21.26
N GLU A 132 8.09 -7.57 -22.30
CA GLU A 132 8.13 -6.33 -23.09
C GLU A 132 7.36 -5.16 -22.45
N LEU A 133 6.64 -5.40 -21.35
CA LEU A 133 5.81 -4.40 -20.71
C LEU A 133 6.62 -3.46 -19.79
N SER A 134 6.17 -2.22 -19.71
CA SER A 134 6.66 -1.29 -18.68
C SER A 134 6.34 -1.81 -17.27
N LYS A 135 7.05 -1.30 -16.26
CA LYS A 135 6.83 -1.68 -14.86
C LYS A 135 5.37 -1.46 -14.43
N GLY A 136 4.75 -0.34 -14.83
CA GLY A 136 3.35 -0.05 -14.54
C GLY A 136 2.39 -1.06 -15.15
N TYR A 137 2.61 -1.46 -16.41
CA TYR A 137 1.81 -2.52 -17.01
C TYR A 137 2.04 -3.87 -16.33
N LYS A 138 3.27 -4.22 -15.96
CA LYS A 138 3.57 -5.44 -15.19
C LYS A 138 2.82 -5.45 -13.85
N GLN A 139 2.76 -4.32 -13.17
CA GLN A 139 2.01 -4.17 -11.92
C GLN A 139 0.50 -4.39 -12.14
N ARG A 140 -0.06 -3.82 -13.20
CA ARG A 140 -1.47 -4.04 -13.59
C ARG A 140 -1.77 -5.49 -13.97
N VAL A 141 -0.85 -6.18 -14.65
CA VAL A 141 -0.97 -7.61 -14.96
C VAL A 141 -0.94 -8.45 -13.68
N GLY A 142 -0.04 -8.15 -12.75
CA GLY A 142 0.01 -8.80 -11.44
C GLY A 142 -1.29 -8.61 -10.65
N LEU A 143 -1.82 -7.38 -10.63
CA LEU A 143 -3.10 -7.09 -9.98
C LEU A 143 -4.27 -7.81 -10.66
N ALA A 144 -4.30 -7.84 -12.00
CA ALA A 144 -5.32 -8.58 -12.76
C ALA A 144 -5.29 -10.08 -12.41
N GLY A 145 -4.09 -10.69 -12.32
CA GLY A 145 -3.93 -12.07 -11.84
C GLY A 145 -4.42 -12.27 -10.43
N ALA A 146 -4.15 -11.32 -9.53
CA ALA A 146 -4.60 -11.39 -8.14
C ALA A 146 -6.13 -11.31 -7.98
N ILE A 147 -6.85 -10.69 -8.94
CA ILE A 147 -8.31 -10.51 -8.84
C ILE A 147 -9.11 -11.40 -9.83
N ILE A 148 -8.45 -12.24 -10.63
CA ILE A 148 -9.11 -13.03 -11.70
C ILE A 148 -10.20 -13.96 -11.15
N HIS A 149 -9.98 -14.57 -9.99
CA HIS A 149 -10.89 -15.51 -9.33
C HIS A 149 -11.96 -14.84 -8.46
N ASP A 150 -12.07 -13.50 -8.52
CA ASP A 150 -13.04 -12.69 -7.76
C ASP A 150 -12.93 -12.80 -6.24
N PRO A 151 -11.75 -12.56 -5.65
CA PRO A 151 -11.57 -12.66 -4.22
C PRO A 151 -12.40 -11.61 -3.47
N LYS A 152 -12.79 -11.92 -2.24
CA LYS A 152 -13.47 -10.96 -1.33
C LYS A 152 -12.50 -9.96 -0.72
N ILE A 153 -11.24 -10.37 -0.55
CA ILE A 153 -10.20 -9.62 0.13
C ILE A 153 -9.00 -9.48 -0.80
N LEU A 154 -8.47 -8.27 -0.89
CA LEU A 154 -7.29 -7.96 -1.70
C LEU A 154 -6.17 -7.49 -0.78
N ILE A 155 -5.02 -8.15 -0.85
CA ILE A 155 -3.82 -7.81 -0.09
C ILE A 155 -2.74 -7.39 -1.08
N LEU A 156 -2.24 -6.15 -0.93
CA LEU A 156 -1.29 -5.52 -1.84
C LEU A 156 -0.04 -5.09 -1.07
N ASP A 157 1.11 -5.64 -1.44
CA ASP A 157 2.38 -5.30 -0.81
C ASP A 157 3.14 -4.29 -1.67
N GLU A 158 3.23 -3.03 -1.21
CA GLU A 158 3.91 -1.89 -1.88
C GLU A 158 3.50 -1.74 -3.37
N PRO A 159 2.19 -1.66 -3.72
CA PRO A 159 1.71 -1.77 -5.10
C PRO A 159 2.17 -0.63 -6.02
N THR A 160 2.64 0.47 -5.48
CA THR A 160 3.09 1.68 -6.19
C THR A 160 4.60 1.80 -6.26
N ASN A 161 5.34 0.87 -5.62
CA ASN A 161 6.79 0.96 -5.49
C ASN A 161 7.51 1.01 -6.85
N GLY A 162 8.29 2.11 -7.06
CA GLY A 162 9.11 2.33 -8.25
C GLY A 162 8.31 2.57 -9.53
N LEU A 163 7.08 3.03 -9.42
CA LEU A 163 6.27 3.58 -10.50
C LEU A 163 6.51 5.09 -10.63
N ASP A 164 6.29 5.63 -11.81
CA ASP A 164 6.28 7.07 -12.01
C ASP A 164 5.02 7.74 -11.41
N PRO A 165 5.01 9.07 -11.19
CA PRO A 165 3.89 9.76 -10.54
C PRO A 165 2.53 9.53 -11.21
N ASN A 166 2.48 9.45 -12.54
CA ASN A 166 1.22 9.23 -13.26
C ASN A 166 0.71 7.80 -13.04
N GLN A 167 1.59 6.82 -13.11
CA GLN A 167 1.27 5.42 -12.85
C GLN A 167 0.82 5.19 -11.40
N ILE A 168 1.41 5.91 -10.43
CA ILE A 168 0.97 5.87 -9.03
C ILE A 168 -0.50 6.30 -8.91
N VAL A 169 -0.88 7.42 -9.55
CA VAL A 169 -2.27 7.91 -9.54
C VAL A 169 -3.21 6.85 -10.14
N GLU A 170 -2.84 6.27 -11.28
CA GLU A 170 -3.66 5.26 -11.95
C GLU A 170 -3.85 3.99 -11.11
N ILE A 171 -2.79 3.50 -10.43
CA ILE A 171 -2.91 2.34 -9.53
C ILE A 171 -3.76 2.67 -8.30
N ARG A 172 -3.65 3.87 -7.73
CA ARG A 172 -4.50 4.31 -6.61
C ARG A 172 -5.97 4.34 -6.99
N GLU A 173 -6.32 4.92 -8.14
CA GLU A 173 -7.71 4.95 -8.60
C GLU A 173 -8.24 3.53 -8.84
N LEU A 174 -7.41 2.63 -9.38
CA LEU A 174 -7.76 1.22 -9.54
C LEU A 174 -8.01 0.54 -8.18
N ILE A 175 -7.17 0.79 -7.17
CA ILE A 175 -7.36 0.25 -5.81
C ILE A 175 -8.66 0.78 -5.20
N LYS A 176 -8.97 2.06 -5.34
CA LYS A 176 -10.24 2.64 -4.88
C LYS A 176 -11.45 2.01 -5.56
N GLU A 177 -11.38 1.81 -6.87
CA GLU A 177 -12.47 1.17 -7.62
C GLU A 177 -12.73 -0.26 -7.12
N LEU A 178 -11.66 -1.05 -6.94
CA LEU A 178 -11.75 -2.40 -6.37
C LEU A 178 -12.26 -2.39 -4.94
N GLY A 179 -11.90 -1.37 -4.15
CA GLY A 179 -12.32 -1.21 -2.76
C GLY A 179 -13.80 -0.91 -2.57
N LYS A 180 -14.53 -0.50 -3.62
CA LYS A 180 -15.99 -0.33 -3.55
C LYS A 180 -16.73 -1.64 -3.29
N GLU A 181 -16.16 -2.75 -3.73
CA GLU A 181 -16.78 -4.08 -3.63
C GLU A 181 -15.99 -5.04 -2.75
N LYS A 182 -14.74 -4.74 -2.45
CA LYS A 182 -13.79 -5.64 -1.77
C LYS A 182 -13.20 -4.99 -0.52
N THR A 183 -12.78 -5.82 0.42
CA THR A 183 -11.91 -5.36 1.52
C THR A 183 -10.48 -5.31 1.01
N VAL A 184 -9.78 -4.20 1.19
CA VAL A 184 -8.42 -4.02 0.66
C VAL A 184 -7.45 -3.71 1.80
N LEU A 185 -6.33 -4.42 1.83
CA LEU A 185 -5.20 -4.17 2.71
C LEU A 185 -3.98 -3.83 1.87
N VAL A 186 -3.46 -2.61 2.04
CA VAL A 186 -2.32 -2.10 1.27
C VAL A 186 -1.15 -1.83 2.21
N SER A 187 0.04 -2.34 1.93
CA SER A 187 1.25 -1.87 2.60
C SER A 187 1.90 -0.74 1.82
N THR A 188 2.44 0.23 2.55
CA THR A 188 3.30 1.27 1.99
C THR A 188 4.19 1.87 3.08
N HIS A 189 5.23 2.58 2.68
CA HIS A 189 6.06 3.39 3.58
C HIS A 189 5.82 4.89 3.39
N ILE A 190 4.86 5.27 2.54
CA ILE A 190 4.57 6.66 2.15
C ILE A 190 3.20 7.08 2.71
N LEU A 191 3.19 8.03 3.65
CA LEU A 191 1.96 8.50 4.31
C LEU A 191 0.96 9.11 3.32
N SER A 192 1.41 9.91 2.36
CA SER A 192 0.53 10.52 1.36
C SER A 192 -0.18 9.53 0.44
N GLU A 193 0.32 8.30 0.32
CA GLU A 193 -0.39 7.23 -0.38
C GLU A 193 -1.56 6.70 0.43
N VAL A 194 -1.36 6.57 1.75
CA VAL A 194 -2.41 6.16 2.68
C VAL A 194 -3.50 7.22 2.74
N GLU A 195 -3.14 8.50 2.90
CA GLU A 195 -4.08 9.62 2.90
C GLU A 195 -4.92 9.68 1.62
N ALA A 196 -4.29 9.41 0.48
CA ALA A 196 -4.97 9.47 -0.81
C ALA A 196 -5.88 8.26 -1.11
N THR A 197 -5.71 7.12 -0.42
CA THR A 197 -6.33 5.85 -0.86
C THR A 197 -7.10 5.14 0.25
N CYS A 198 -6.64 5.23 1.50
CA CYS A 198 -7.15 4.42 2.60
C CYS A 198 -8.09 5.22 3.51
N SER A 199 -9.11 4.55 4.06
CA SER A 199 -9.99 5.12 5.08
C SER A 199 -9.43 5.01 6.50
N ARG A 200 -8.41 4.15 6.69
CA ARG A 200 -7.77 3.87 7.98
C ARG A 200 -6.33 3.41 7.75
N ALA A 201 -5.46 3.71 8.70
CA ALA A 201 -4.07 3.30 8.67
C ALA A 201 -3.63 2.65 9.99
N ILE A 202 -2.91 1.55 9.86
CA ILE A 202 -2.23 0.85 10.97
C ILE A 202 -0.74 1.11 10.81
N ILE A 203 -0.12 1.78 11.76
CA ILE A 203 1.32 2.06 11.70
C ILE A 203 2.06 0.98 12.47
N ILE A 204 2.97 0.29 11.76
CA ILE A 204 3.83 -0.74 12.33
C ILE A 204 5.26 -0.20 12.40
N ASN A 205 5.90 -0.36 13.56
CA ASN A 205 7.32 -0.05 13.75
C ASN A 205 7.99 -1.11 14.63
N LYS A 206 9.13 -1.64 14.17
CA LYS A 206 9.93 -2.67 14.87
C LYS A 206 9.09 -3.84 15.42
N GLY A 207 8.12 -4.28 14.59
CA GLY A 207 7.24 -5.41 14.90
C GLY A 207 6.09 -5.13 15.86
N ASN A 208 5.83 -3.86 16.22
CA ASN A 208 4.70 -3.45 17.05
C ASN A 208 3.77 -2.51 16.29
N ILE A 209 2.48 -2.55 16.59
CA ILE A 209 1.54 -1.51 16.17
C ILE A 209 1.73 -0.32 17.10
N ILE A 210 1.99 0.87 16.52
CA ILE A 210 2.20 2.12 17.28
C ILE A 210 1.02 3.08 17.14
N ALA A 211 0.21 2.92 16.09
CA ALA A 211 -1.03 3.68 15.91
C ALA A 211 -1.99 2.90 14.98
N ASP A 212 -3.28 3.17 15.15
CA ASP A 212 -4.36 2.59 14.37
C ASP A 212 -5.52 3.59 14.37
N ASP A 213 -5.64 4.42 13.33
CA ASP A 213 -6.63 5.50 13.24
C ASP A 213 -6.86 5.91 11.78
N THR A 214 -7.73 6.90 11.55
CA THR A 214 -7.86 7.55 10.24
C THR A 214 -6.61 8.32 9.85
N PRO A 215 -6.30 8.46 8.56
CA PRO A 215 -5.13 9.22 8.11
C PRO A 215 -5.11 10.67 8.64
N GLU A 216 -6.28 11.32 8.70
CA GLU A 216 -6.42 12.68 9.21
C GLU A 216 -6.01 12.79 10.69
N ASN A 217 -6.49 11.86 11.53
CA ASN A 217 -6.12 11.83 12.95
C ASN A 217 -4.64 11.53 13.16
N LEU A 218 -4.08 10.64 12.33
CA LEU A 218 -2.65 10.32 12.38
C LEU A 218 -1.80 11.54 12.02
N SER A 219 -2.16 12.27 10.97
CA SER A 219 -1.45 13.51 10.58
C SER A 219 -1.51 14.56 11.68
N LEU A 220 -2.65 14.71 12.37
CA LEU A 220 -2.78 15.63 13.50
C LEU A 220 -1.95 15.18 14.71
N ASN A 221 -1.95 13.90 15.04
CA ASN A 221 -1.28 13.37 16.23
C ASN A 221 0.24 13.29 16.06
N PHE A 222 0.73 12.96 14.87
CA PHE A 222 2.17 12.92 14.58
C PHE A 222 2.73 14.27 14.15
N GLY A 223 1.89 15.19 13.59
CA GLY A 223 2.27 16.56 13.30
C GLY A 223 2.40 17.45 14.56
N ASN A 224 1.67 17.11 15.63
CA ASN A 224 1.70 17.91 16.89
C ASN A 224 2.80 17.50 17.88
N ASN A 225 3.52 16.40 17.68
CA ASN A 225 4.61 15.98 18.57
C ASN A 225 5.98 16.58 18.21
N ASP A 226 6.18 17.04 17.00
CA ASP A 226 7.23 17.98 16.65
C ASP A 226 6.63 19.40 16.66
N LYS A 227 6.91 20.16 17.71
CA LYS A 227 6.60 21.60 17.80
C LYS A 227 7.36 22.44 16.76
N SER A 228 7.87 21.82 15.72
CA SER A 228 8.55 22.46 14.59
C SER A 228 8.09 21.85 13.27
N SER A 229 6.88 22.19 12.81
CA SER A 229 6.59 22.09 11.38
C SER A 229 7.40 23.16 10.65
N SER A 230 8.32 22.76 9.80
CA SER A 230 9.02 23.69 8.91
C SER A 230 8.18 23.98 7.68
N ILE A 231 7.93 25.25 7.41
CA ILE A 231 7.29 25.70 6.17
C ILE A 231 8.38 26.33 5.31
N LYS A 232 8.59 25.79 4.12
CA LYS A 232 9.52 26.37 3.15
C LYS A 232 8.76 27.39 2.30
N ILE A 233 9.16 28.68 2.38
CA ILE A 233 8.54 29.76 1.65
C ILE A 233 9.58 30.41 0.73
N SER A 234 9.29 30.49 -0.55
CA SER A 234 10.12 31.25 -1.50
C SER A 234 9.57 32.66 -1.64
N ILE A 235 10.36 33.66 -1.23
CA ILE A 235 9.98 35.06 -1.29
C ILE A 235 10.89 35.81 -2.26
N LYS A 236 10.28 36.50 -3.22
CA LYS A 236 11.00 37.48 -4.07
C LYS A 236 10.75 38.86 -3.52
N THR A 237 11.79 39.52 -2.98
CA THR A 237 11.67 40.83 -2.36
C THR A 237 12.84 41.71 -2.76
N ASN A 238 12.60 43.04 -2.79
CA ASN A 238 13.62 44.05 -2.90
C ASN A 238 14.01 44.62 -1.52
N ASP A 239 13.32 44.20 -0.45
CA ASP A 239 13.62 44.66 0.91
C ASP A 239 14.84 43.94 1.49
N ASN A 240 15.42 44.54 2.54
CA ASN A 240 16.51 43.90 3.26
C ASN A 240 16.00 42.62 3.91
N ILE A 241 16.69 41.49 3.71
CA ILE A 241 16.30 40.17 4.15
C ILE A 241 16.18 40.07 5.68
N GLU A 242 16.97 40.84 6.44
CA GLU A 242 16.88 40.90 7.89
C GLU A 242 15.56 41.52 8.34
N SER A 243 15.03 42.53 7.63
CA SER A 243 13.73 43.11 7.95
C SER A 243 12.58 42.15 7.66
N VAL A 244 12.71 41.29 6.63
CA VAL A 244 11.73 40.23 6.32
C VAL A 244 11.77 39.15 7.39
N LYS A 245 12.95 38.73 7.85
CA LYS A 245 13.15 37.79 8.92
C LYS A 245 12.53 38.28 10.24
N GLU A 246 12.76 39.55 10.62
CA GLU A 246 12.15 40.15 11.82
C GLU A 246 10.62 40.18 11.74
N LYS A 247 10.06 40.54 10.58
CA LYS A 247 8.60 40.51 10.37
C LYS A 247 8.03 39.11 10.48
N LEU A 248 8.71 38.07 9.96
CA LEU A 248 8.28 36.70 10.08
C LEU A 248 8.35 36.21 11.53
N LEU A 249 9.42 36.53 12.26
CA LEU A 249 9.55 36.17 13.67
C LEU A 249 8.54 36.93 14.58
N SER A 250 7.93 38.00 14.13
CA SER A 250 6.86 38.70 14.83
C SER A 250 5.49 38.03 14.70
N VAL A 251 5.33 37.05 13.82
CA VAL A 251 4.08 36.28 13.70
C VAL A 251 4.03 35.26 14.83
N SER A 252 2.86 35.17 15.52
CA SER A 252 2.65 34.16 16.53
C SER A 252 2.84 32.77 15.94
N ASP A 253 3.55 31.90 16.66
CA ASP A 253 3.85 30.52 16.28
C ASP A 253 5.04 30.29 15.33
N ILE A 254 5.79 31.32 14.94
CA ILE A 254 7.08 31.18 14.28
C ILE A 254 8.21 31.32 15.29
N TYR A 255 8.94 30.24 15.54
CA TYR A 255 10.00 30.22 16.56
C TYR A 255 11.41 30.33 15.97
N LYS A 256 11.57 29.99 14.67
CA LYS A 256 12.88 30.02 14.00
C LYS A 256 12.69 30.30 12.51
N VAL A 257 13.55 31.13 11.94
CA VAL A 257 13.62 31.42 10.51
C VAL A 257 15.04 31.16 10.05
N GLU A 258 15.24 30.22 9.14
CA GLU A 258 16.52 29.96 8.46
C GLU A 258 16.44 30.46 7.03
N ILE A 259 17.55 30.98 6.51
CA ILE A 259 17.62 31.55 5.18
C ILE A 259 18.55 30.69 4.34
N GLU A 260 18.03 30.10 3.26
CA GLU A 260 18.84 29.43 2.25
C GLU A 260 19.00 30.32 1.03
N ASP A 261 20.25 30.65 0.66
CA ASP A 261 20.55 31.40 -0.55
C ASP A 261 20.53 30.47 -1.76
N ASN A 262 19.60 30.72 -2.70
CA ASN A 262 19.62 30.06 -4.00
C ASN A 262 20.28 31.00 -5.04
N PHE A 263 21.18 30.47 -5.85
CA PHE A 263 22.01 31.19 -6.83
C PHE A 263 21.25 31.96 -7.93
N ASN A 264 19.90 32.01 -7.89
CA ASN A 264 19.03 32.65 -8.89
C ASN A 264 18.21 33.84 -8.35
N ASN A 265 18.71 34.62 -7.39
CA ASN A 265 18.00 35.77 -6.80
C ASN A 265 16.66 35.41 -6.09
N ILE A 266 16.43 34.16 -5.74
CA ILE A 266 15.35 33.74 -4.89
C ILE A 266 16.00 33.29 -3.58
N LYS A 267 15.69 34.00 -2.47
CA LYS A 267 16.09 33.58 -1.13
C LYS A 267 14.94 32.79 -0.52
N GLU A 268 15.20 31.55 -0.14
CA GLU A 268 14.22 30.69 0.54
C GLU A 268 14.39 30.86 2.05
N LEU A 269 13.26 31.01 2.75
CA LEU A 269 13.20 31.14 4.21
C LEU A 269 12.57 29.85 4.75
N THR A 270 13.25 29.19 5.67
CA THR A 270 12.78 27.97 6.36
C THR A 270 12.46 28.27 7.81
#